data_49074ff0e4f51e4e16a7dab06957e56a
#
_entry.id   49074ff0e4f51e4e16a7dab06957e56a
#
_cell.length_a   1.000
_cell.length_b   1.000
_cell.length_c   1.000
_cell.angle_alpha   90.00
_cell.angle_beta   90.00
_cell.angle_gamma   90.00
#
_symmetry.space_group_name_H-M   'P 1'
#
loop_
_entity.id
_entity.type
_entity.pdbx_description
1 polymer ?
#
loop_
_entity_poly.entity_id
_entity_poly.type
_entity_poly.pdbx_seq_one_letter_code
_entity_poly.pdbx_strand_id
1 'polypeptide(L)'
;MVDADWNRIPLYACGMIRQMRDLVSICVALSVASFGALSVPGALCAQQAATAPVSIRVTDPSGASISHAAIRVVPSPDPGPAKMQTDEAGQLSLNLSTGSYALFVEARGFKSAATHIDIQGTKEVQIVPVRLEIGVSGPVVTPVLELTTPTDELRVSAYTKQENLKLKVADLKSMPRTTVTVHNEHSKADETYAGVRLADVLGKLGAPLGHDLRGVALSGYIVATGSDGYVAVIALAEADPTFHSGEVIVADTMNGQPLDAKSGPFKLVVTEDKRPARWVRNLVSLELKSAK
;
A
#
# COMPACT_ATOMS: atom_id res chain seq x y z
N MET A 1 -3.98 12.63 64.31
CA MET A 1 -3.42 13.76 64.99
C MET A 1 -1.91 13.75 64.74
N VAL A 2 -1.51 14.18 63.57
CA VAL A 2 -0.16 14.65 63.19
C VAL A 2 -0.34 15.65 62.05
N ASP A 3 -0.09 16.90 62.36
CA ASP A 3 -0.12 18.03 61.44
C ASP A 3 1.02 17.92 60.41
N ALA A 4 0.73 18.10 59.14
CA ALA A 4 1.72 18.25 58.09
C ALA A 4 1.91 19.73 57.80
N ASP A 5 3.06 20.21 58.20
CA ASP A 5 3.58 21.57 58.10
C ASP A 5 3.99 21.90 56.66
N TRP A 6 3.25 22.78 55.99
CA TRP A 6 3.46 23.24 54.61
C TRP A 6 4.18 24.59 54.58
N ASN A 7 5.38 24.69 55.13
CA ASN A 7 6.08 25.96 55.05
C ASN A 7 7.61 25.80 54.97
N ARG A 8 8.14 25.37 53.79
CA ARG A 8 9.54 25.59 53.42
C ARG A 8 9.73 25.44 51.91
N ILE A 9 9.49 26.51 51.14
CA ILE A 9 10.01 26.66 49.81
C ILE A 9 11.21 27.62 49.85
N PRO A 10 12.41 27.22 49.44
CA PRO A 10 13.57 28.10 49.50
C PRO A 10 13.52 29.15 48.37
N LEU A 11 13.77 30.39 48.77
CA LEU A 11 13.91 31.65 48.01
C LEU A 11 15.14 31.66 47.09
N TYR A 12 15.12 30.89 45.99
CA TYR A 12 16.20 31.00 45.00
C TYR A 12 15.69 31.15 43.54
N ALA A 13 14.43 31.50 43.31
CA ALA A 13 13.88 31.68 41.96
C ALA A 13 13.50 33.12 41.60
N CYS A 14 14.03 34.14 42.30
CA CYS A 14 13.65 35.55 42.07
C CYS A 14 14.76 36.38 41.41
N GLY A 15 15.87 35.80 40.93
CA GLY A 15 17.01 36.50 40.36
C GLY A 15 17.12 36.51 38.82
N MET A 16 16.34 35.69 38.11
CA MET A 16 16.59 35.46 36.67
C MET A 16 15.56 36.11 35.72
N ILE A 17 14.54 36.78 36.25
CA ILE A 17 13.47 37.42 35.42
C ILE A 17 13.76 38.93 35.24
N ARG A 18 14.78 39.51 35.90
CA ARG A 18 15.06 40.93 35.84
C ARG A 18 16.08 41.31 34.74
N GLN A 19 16.78 40.35 34.12
CA GLN A 19 17.80 40.63 33.09
C GLN A 19 17.28 40.51 31.66
N MET A 20 16.06 40.05 31.41
CA MET A 20 15.48 40.01 30.03
C MET A 20 14.60 41.22 29.69
N ARG A 21 14.41 42.19 30.58
CA ARG A 21 13.62 43.40 30.28
C ARG A 21 14.44 44.58 29.73
N ASP A 22 15.74 44.54 29.87
CA ASP A 22 16.62 45.68 29.46
C ASP A 22 17.25 45.50 28.09
N LEU A 23 17.03 44.34 27.42
CA LEU A 23 17.52 44.09 26.03
C LEU A 23 16.50 44.38 24.93
N VAL A 24 15.27 44.73 25.27
CA VAL A 24 14.19 45.02 24.27
C VAL A 24 14.01 46.54 24.10
N SER A 25 14.65 47.40 24.94
CA SER A 25 14.44 48.86 24.91
C SER A 25 15.50 49.68 24.17
N ILE A 26 16.47 49.05 23.50
CA ILE A 26 17.56 49.80 22.79
C ILE A 26 17.46 49.71 21.25
N CYS A 27 16.48 48.99 20.68
CA CYS A 27 16.33 48.87 19.23
C CYS A 27 15.17 49.68 18.60
N VAL A 28 14.60 50.67 19.29
CA VAL A 28 13.52 51.53 18.75
C VAL A 28 13.94 53.03 18.72
N ALA A 29 15.14 53.35 18.34
CA ALA A 29 15.47 54.75 17.96
C ALA A 29 16.67 54.70 17.00
N LEU A 30 16.43 54.63 15.72
CA LEU A 30 17.16 55.21 14.60
C LEU A 30 16.92 54.38 13.33
N SER A 31 16.01 54.81 12.53
CA SER A 31 16.15 55.07 11.10
C SER A 31 14.80 55.07 10.38
N VAL A 32 14.19 56.22 10.41
CA VAL A 32 13.28 56.63 9.35
C VAL A 32 14.18 57.23 8.27
N ALA A 33 14.45 56.52 7.20
CA ALA A 33 14.71 57.10 5.88
C ALA A 33 14.87 55.98 4.83
N SER A 34 14.15 56.17 3.71
CA SER A 34 14.39 55.64 2.35
C SER A 34 13.73 54.27 2.02
N PHE A 35 12.50 54.36 1.55
CA PHE A 35 12.01 54.02 0.22
C PHE A 35 12.90 53.08 -0.60
N GLY A 36 12.35 51.93 -0.87
CA GLY A 36 12.84 50.96 -1.84
C GLY A 36 11.98 49.70 -1.81
N ALA A 37 10.80 49.77 -2.44
CA ALA A 37 9.99 48.57 -2.72
C ALA A 37 10.76 47.70 -3.73
N LEU A 38 11.51 46.73 -3.25
CA LEU A 38 11.87 45.55 -4.04
C LEU A 38 10.98 44.39 -3.57
N SER A 39 9.81 44.31 -4.20
CA SER A 39 9.06 43.04 -4.26
C SER A 39 9.92 42.08 -5.08
N VAL A 40 10.64 41.20 -4.38
CA VAL A 40 11.20 39.99 -4.98
C VAL A 40 10.00 39.05 -5.18
N PRO A 41 9.57 38.80 -6.43
CA PRO A 41 8.65 37.71 -6.65
C PRO A 41 9.42 36.46 -6.24
N GLY A 42 9.00 35.82 -5.14
CA GLY A 42 9.43 34.48 -4.82
C GLY A 42 9.01 33.58 -5.99
N ALA A 43 9.95 33.36 -6.91
CA ALA A 43 9.81 32.28 -7.86
C ALA A 43 9.71 31.01 -7.04
N LEU A 44 8.46 30.49 -6.89
CA LEU A 44 8.25 29.09 -6.61
C LEU A 44 8.94 28.36 -7.79
N CYS A 45 10.18 27.96 -7.60
CA CYS A 45 10.77 26.89 -8.40
C CYS A 45 9.91 25.66 -8.13
N ALA A 46 8.89 25.45 -8.95
CA ALA A 46 8.31 24.16 -9.12
C ALA A 46 9.47 23.24 -9.50
N GLN A 47 9.91 22.41 -8.57
CA GLN A 47 10.91 21.38 -8.79
C GLN A 47 10.29 20.43 -9.81
N GLN A 48 10.56 20.64 -11.09
CA GLN A 48 10.19 19.70 -12.14
C GLN A 48 10.88 18.38 -11.79
N ALA A 49 10.08 17.37 -11.50
CA ALA A 49 10.58 16.03 -11.28
C ALA A 49 11.44 15.62 -12.49
N ALA A 50 12.67 15.20 -12.24
CA ALA A 50 13.55 14.76 -13.31
C ALA A 50 12.89 13.61 -14.06
N THR A 51 12.68 13.77 -15.36
CA THR A 51 12.13 12.73 -16.23
C THR A 51 13.25 12.06 -17.02
N ALA A 52 13.13 10.76 -17.23
CA ALA A 52 14.07 9.97 -18.04
C ALA A 52 13.34 9.34 -19.24
N PRO A 53 13.97 9.28 -20.42
CA PRO A 53 13.43 8.59 -21.56
C PRO A 53 13.51 7.06 -21.35
N VAL A 54 12.39 6.35 -21.58
CA VAL A 54 12.28 4.90 -21.43
C VAL A 54 11.77 4.31 -22.75
N SER A 55 12.39 3.23 -23.20
CA SER A 55 11.95 2.45 -24.37
C SER A 55 11.61 1.03 -23.91
N ILE A 56 10.33 0.68 -23.96
CA ILE A 56 9.85 -0.67 -23.67
C ILE A 56 9.83 -1.45 -24.96
N ARG A 57 10.49 -2.63 -24.98
CA ARG A 57 10.52 -3.52 -26.14
C ARG A 57 9.83 -4.83 -25.78
N VAL A 58 8.78 -5.17 -26.54
CA VAL A 58 8.00 -6.39 -26.33
C VAL A 58 8.34 -7.42 -27.40
N THR A 59 8.73 -8.63 -26.95
CA THR A 59 9.10 -9.73 -27.84
C THR A 59 8.42 -11.04 -27.43
N ASP A 60 8.31 -11.96 -28.38
CA ASP A 60 7.90 -13.34 -28.17
C ASP A 60 9.07 -14.22 -27.67
N PRO A 61 8.87 -15.53 -27.38
CA PRO A 61 9.92 -16.43 -26.98
C PRO A 61 11.03 -16.66 -28.02
N SER A 62 10.75 -16.40 -29.30
CA SER A 62 11.75 -16.50 -30.38
C SER A 62 12.57 -15.21 -30.55
N GLY A 63 12.17 -14.12 -29.89
CA GLY A 63 12.77 -12.80 -30.01
C GLY A 63 12.12 -11.92 -31.10
N ALA A 64 11.02 -12.38 -31.73
CA ALA A 64 10.28 -11.59 -32.70
C ALA A 64 9.48 -10.48 -31.96
N SER A 65 9.44 -9.29 -32.57
CA SER A 65 8.74 -8.13 -32.02
C SER A 65 7.23 -8.32 -32.02
N ILE A 66 6.55 -7.92 -30.95
CA ILE A 66 5.09 -7.97 -30.84
C ILE A 66 4.54 -6.55 -30.97
N SER A 67 3.88 -6.28 -32.13
CA SER A 67 3.20 -5.02 -32.38
C SER A 67 1.85 -4.95 -31.67
N HIS A 68 1.38 -3.73 -31.39
CA HIS A 68 0.08 -3.44 -30.77
C HIS A 68 -0.15 -4.15 -29.42
N ALA A 69 0.93 -4.53 -28.73
CA ALA A 69 0.83 -5.00 -27.37
C ALA A 69 0.36 -3.84 -26.47
N ALA A 70 -0.71 -4.07 -25.74
CA ALA A 70 -1.24 -3.08 -24.79
C ALA A 70 -0.31 -3.03 -23.56
N ILE A 71 0.14 -1.83 -23.23
CA ILE A 71 1.01 -1.58 -22.07
C ILE A 71 0.29 -0.62 -21.12
N ARG A 72 0.23 -1.01 -19.86
CA ARG A 72 -0.24 -0.16 -18.78
C ARG A 72 0.90 0.06 -17.80
N VAL A 73 1.15 1.33 -17.48
CA VAL A 73 2.18 1.77 -16.52
C VAL A 73 1.49 2.23 -15.25
N VAL A 74 1.99 1.79 -14.10
CA VAL A 74 1.46 2.15 -12.78
C VAL A 74 2.62 2.56 -11.86
N PRO A 75 2.59 3.76 -11.22
CA PRO A 75 1.58 4.81 -11.39
C PRO A 75 1.50 5.32 -12.83
N SER A 76 0.34 5.84 -13.22
CA SER A 76 0.15 6.39 -14.57
C SER A 76 1.11 7.56 -14.79
N PRO A 77 1.83 7.63 -15.93
CA PRO A 77 2.70 8.76 -16.21
C PRO A 77 1.88 10.06 -16.33
N ASP A 78 2.40 11.14 -15.76
CA ASP A 78 1.76 12.46 -15.82
C ASP A 78 2.62 13.41 -16.68
N PRO A 79 2.07 14.03 -17.75
CA PRO A 79 0.78 13.76 -18.37
C PRO A 79 0.88 12.57 -19.37
N GLY A 80 -0.01 11.60 -19.27
CA GLY A 80 -0.03 10.48 -20.23
C GLY A 80 -1.24 9.56 -20.09
N PRO A 81 -1.57 8.81 -21.16
CA PRO A 81 -2.66 7.86 -21.11
C PRO A 81 -2.30 6.64 -20.26
N ALA A 82 -3.26 6.18 -19.46
CA ALA A 82 -3.08 4.98 -18.63
C ALA A 82 -2.87 3.68 -19.42
N LYS A 83 -3.28 3.65 -20.70
CA LYS A 83 -3.06 2.55 -21.66
C LYS A 83 -2.38 3.07 -22.91
N MET A 84 -1.30 2.40 -23.28
CA MET A 84 -0.50 2.67 -24.48
C MET A 84 -0.32 1.38 -25.27
N GLN A 85 0.16 1.46 -26.51
CA GLN A 85 0.43 0.29 -27.32
C GLN A 85 1.81 0.38 -27.95
N THR A 86 2.44 -0.78 -28.18
CA THR A 86 3.68 -0.84 -28.96
C THR A 86 3.41 -0.53 -30.44
N ASP A 87 4.41 0.04 -31.08
CA ASP A 87 4.44 0.29 -32.50
C ASP A 87 4.64 -1.02 -33.32
N GLU A 88 4.80 -0.92 -34.64
CA GLU A 88 5.04 -2.05 -35.52
C GLU A 88 6.37 -2.77 -35.24
N ALA A 89 7.34 -2.07 -34.63
CA ALA A 89 8.61 -2.65 -34.21
C ALA A 89 8.54 -3.27 -32.79
N GLY A 90 7.36 -3.32 -32.17
CA GLY A 90 7.16 -3.85 -30.84
C GLY A 90 7.75 -2.94 -29.75
N GLN A 91 7.88 -1.62 -30.02
CA GLN A 91 8.47 -0.66 -29.12
C GLN A 91 7.45 0.38 -28.63
N LEU A 92 7.61 0.84 -27.41
CA LEU A 92 6.90 1.98 -26.86
C LEU A 92 7.92 2.90 -26.17
N SER A 93 8.00 4.15 -26.64
CA SER A 93 8.88 5.18 -26.05
C SER A 93 8.04 6.16 -25.25
N LEU A 94 8.46 6.45 -24.01
CA LEU A 94 7.80 7.39 -23.11
C LEU A 94 8.82 8.06 -22.18
N ASN A 95 8.43 9.18 -21.57
CA ASN A 95 9.22 9.83 -20.53
C ASN A 95 8.55 9.55 -19.17
N LEU A 96 9.31 9.00 -18.24
CA LEU A 96 8.84 8.75 -16.87
C LEU A 96 9.61 9.58 -15.87
N SER A 97 8.93 10.04 -14.83
CA SER A 97 9.60 10.67 -13.69
C SER A 97 10.43 9.62 -12.93
N THR A 98 11.46 10.08 -12.22
CA THR A 98 12.25 9.19 -11.35
C THR A 98 11.33 8.50 -10.35
N GLY A 99 11.45 7.17 -10.23
CA GLY A 99 10.62 6.36 -9.34
C GLY A 99 10.46 4.93 -9.80
N SER A 100 9.72 4.15 -9.02
CA SER A 100 9.40 2.75 -9.31
C SER A 100 8.06 2.63 -10.01
N TYR A 101 8.00 1.83 -11.07
CA TYR A 101 6.81 1.61 -11.88
C TYR A 101 6.56 0.11 -12.08
N ALA A 102 5.29 -0.27 -12.11
CA ALA A 102 4.86 -1.58 -12.57
C ALA A 102 4.36 -1.47 -14.02
N LEU A 103 4.86 -2.34 -14.87
CA LEU A 103 4.44 -2.47 -16.28
C LEU A 103 3.59 -3.72 -16.43
N PHE A 104 2.41 -3.58 -17.01
CA PHE A 104 1.55 -4.70 -17.42
C PHE A 104 1.46 -4.72 -18.93
N VAL A 105 1.82 -5.85 -19.53
CA VAL A 105 1.88 -6.01 -20.98
C VAL A 105 0.95 -7.14 -21.39
N GLU A 106 0.05 -6.84 -22.33
CA GLU A 106 -0.94 -7.77 -22.85
C GLU A 106 -0.89 -7.76 -24.39
N ALA A 107 -0.87 -8.94 -25.00
CA ALA A 107 -0.99 -9.09 -26.44
C ALA A 107 -1.85 -10.30 -26.79
N ARG A 108 -2.60 -10.21 -27.89
CA ARG A 108 -3.49 -11.30 -28.33
C ARG A 108 -2.67 -12.55 -28.70
N GLY A 109 -3.00 -13.68 -28.08
CA GLY A 109 -2.31 -14.94 -28.29
C GLY A 109 -1.09 -15.17 -27.37
N PHE A 110 -0.85 -14.27 -26.45
CA PHE A 110 0.24 -14.35 -25.48
C PHE A 110 -0.30 -14.30 -24.06
N LYS A 111 0.43 -14.87 -23.11
CA LYS A 111 0.19 -14.69 -21.69
C LYS A 111 0.57 -13.26 -21.30
N SER A 112 -0.24 -12.64 -20.47
CA SER A 112 0.09 -11.30 -19.91
C SER A 112 1.32 -11.38 -19.04
N ALA A 113 2.16 -10.35 -19.11
CA ALA A 113 3.34 -10.20 -18.27
C ALA A 113 3.22 -8.96 -17.40
N ALA A 114 3.77 -9.05 -16.17
CA ALA A 114 3.95 -7.93 -15.29
C ALA A 114 5.42 -7.85 -14.88
N THR A 115 6.00 -6.65 -14.93
CA THR A 115 7.38 -6.41 -14.51
C THR A 115 7.49 -5.09 -13.76
N HIS A 116 8.46 -5.00 -12.85
CA HIS A 116 8.78 -3.76 -12.13
C HIS A 116 10.02 -3.13 -12.74
N ILE A 117 10.02 -1.81 -12.83
CA ILE A 117 11.15 -1.03 -13.29
C ILE A 117 11.42 0.14 -12.35
N ASP A 118 12.69 0.43 -12.11
CA ASP A 118 13.12 1.60 -11.36
C ASP A 118 13.74 2.61 -12.34
N ILE A 119 13.10 3.76 -12.46
CA ILE A 119 13.54 4.84 -13.33
C ILE A 119 14.49 5.75 -12.55
N GLN A 120 15.73 5.78 -13.01
CA GLN A 120 16.73 6.70 -12.51
C GLN A 120 16.81 7.93 -13.42
N GLY A 121 16.96 9.12 -12.84
CA GLY A 121 16.96 10.39 -13.57
C GLY A 121 18.19 10.58 -14.47
N THR A 122 18.38 9.69 -15.45
CA THR A 122 19.44 9.74 -16.44
C THR A 122 18.93 10.32 -17.76
N LYS A 123 19.83 10.97 -18.52
CA LYS A 123 19.51 11.43 -19.89
C LYS A 123 19.60 10.31 -20.92
N GLU A 124 20.10 9.15 -20.55
CA GLU A 124 20.21 7.99 -21.40
C GLU A 124 18.87 7.23 -21.48
N VAL A 125 18.55 6.70 -22.65
CA VAL A 125 17.33 5.90 -22.85
C VAL A 125 17.46 4.58 -22.10
N GLN A 126 16.62 4.36 -21.12
CA GLN A 126 16.55 3.09 -20.42
C GLN A 126 15.73 2.10 -21.26
N ILE A 127 16.36 1.01 -21.71
CA ILE A 127 15.67 -0.04 -22.49
C ILE A 127 15.13 -1.08 -21.52
N VAL A 128 13.82 -1.33 -21.59
CA VAL A 128 13.12 -2.33 -20.79
C VAL A 128 12.63 -3.46 -21.70
N PRO A 129 13.32 -4.61 -21.72
CA PRO A 129 12.87 -5.76 -22.50
C PRO A 129 11.75 -6.50 -21.75
N VAL A 130 10.64 -6.77 -22.42
CA VAL A 130 9.54 -7.60 -21.93
C VAL A 130 9.32 -8.75 -22.89
N ARG A 131 9.44 -9.98 -22.39
CA ARG A 131 9.22 -11.20 -23.16
C ARG A 131 7.89 -11.82 -22.78
N LEU A 132 6.99 -11.99 -23.76
CA LEU A 132 5.71 -12.63 -23.56
C LEU A 132 5.78 -14.11 -23.94
N GLU A 133 5.16 -14.97 -23.16
CA GLU A 133 4.99 -16.39 -23.48
C GLU A 133 3.75 -16.61 -24.36
N ILE A 134 3.84 -17.53 -25.33
CA ILE A 134 2.70 -17.94 -26.14
C ILE A 134 1.68 -18.65 -25.25
N GLY A 135 0.41 -18.24 -25.33
CA GLY A 135 -0.67 -18.86 -24.56
C GLY A 135 -1.93 -18.02 -24.64
N VAL A 136 -3.06 -18.66 -24.31
CA VAL A 136 -4.30 -17.92 -24.12
C VAL A 136 -4.19 -17.21 -22.77
N SER A 137 -4.19 -15.89 -22.79
CA SER A 137 -4.50 -15.14 -21.59
C SER A 137 -5.94 -15.53 -21.20
N GLY A 138 -6.10 -16.28 -20.12
CA GLY A 138 -7.35 -16.23 -19.39
C GLY A 138 -7.64 -14.76 -19.05
N PRO A 139 -8.85 -14.38 -18.66
CA PRO A 139 -9.09 -13.02 -18.21
C PRO A 139 -8.03 -12.73 -17.16
N VAL A 140 -7.08 -11.85 -17.52
CA VAL A 140 -6.15 -11.32 -16.53
C VAL A 140 -7.06 -10.58 -15.58
N VAL A 141 -7.29 -11.22 -14.43
CA VAL A 141 -7.68 -10.49 -13.26
C VAL A 141 -6.47 -9.63 -12.97
N THR A 142 -6.43 -8.50 -13.66
CA THR A 142 -5.46 -7.47 -13.35
C THR A 142 -5.84 -7.01 -11.94
N PRO A 143 -5.06 -7.34 -10.90
CA PRO A 143 -5.18 -6.52 -9.73
C PRO A 143 -4.95 -5.12 -10.26
N VAL A 144 -5.88 -4.22 -10.04
CA VAL A 144 -5.64 -2.79 -10.23
C VAL A 144 -4.67 -2.46 -9.11
N LEU A 145 -3.38 -2.71 -9.38
CA LEU A 145 -2.29 -2.20 -8.60
C LEU A 145 -2.18 -0.70 -8.93
N GLU A 146 -3.17 0.05 -8.48
CA GLU A 146 -2.83 1.37 -8.00
C GLU A 146 -1.86 1.07 -6.86
N LEU A 147 -0.59 1.43 -7.03
CA LEU A 147 0.34 1.64 -5.92
C LEU A 147 -0.31 2.72 -5.07
N THR A 148 -1.31 2.32 -4.31
CA THR A 148 -1.98 3.20 -3.38
C THR A 148 -1.00 3.35 -2.23
N THR A 149 -0.56 4.56 -1.97
CA THR A 149 -0.08 4.97 -0.65
C THR A 149 -0.84 4.16 0.40
N PRO A 150 -0.20 3.64 1.46
CA PRO A 150 -0.90 2.94 2.51
C PRO A 150 -2.14 3.76 2.87
N THR A 151 -3.31 3.29 2.47
CA THR A 151 -4.55 4.00 2.73
C THR A 151 -5.03 3.55 4.11
N ASP A 152 -5.58 4.47 4.88
CA ASP A 152 -6.27 4.16 6.13
C ASP A 152 -7.59 3.39 5.90
N GLU A 153 -7.84 2.93 4.66
CA GLU A 153 -9.07 2.29 4.21
C GLU A 153 -8.78 0.95 3.51
N LEU A 154 -9.35 -0.12 4.05
CA LEU A 154 -9.35 -1.45 3.44
C LEU A 154 -10.60 -1.64 2.58
N ARG A 155 -10.44 -1.95 1.31
CA ARG A 155 -11.52 -2.30 0.39
C ARG A 155 -11.80 -3.79 0.43
N VAL A 156 -13.06 -4.17 0.63
CA VAL A 156 -13.49 -5.58 0.62
C VAL A 156 -14.63 -5.74 -0.38
N SER A 157 -14.50 -6.69 -1.28
CA SER A 157 -15.51 -7.05 -2.28
C SER A 157 -15.79 -8.54 -2.29
N ALA A 158 -16.98 -8.92 -2.72
CA ALA A 158 -17.37 -10.31 -2.84
C ALA A 158 -18.26 -10.53 -4.07
N TYR A 159 -18.11 -11.65 -4.75
CA TYR A 159 -18.99 -12.04 -5.86
C TYR A 159 -20.46 -12.19 -5.45
N THR A 160 -20.72 -12.31 -4.15
CA THR A 160 -22.05 -12.42 -3.56
C THR A 160 -22.82 -11.09 -3.50
N LYS A 161 -22.11 -9.96 -3.59
CA LYS A 161 -22.69 -8.62 -3.55
C LYS A 161 -22.02 -7.70 -4.54
N GLN A 162 -22.81 -6.78 -5.14
CA GLN A 162 -22.27 -5.74 -6.02
C GLN A 162 -21.64 -4.56 -5.26
N GLU A 163 -21.99 -4.39 -3.97
CA GLU A 163 -21.47 -3.30 -3.14
C GLU A 163 -20.13 -3.68 -2.52
N ASN A 164 -19.18 -2.77 -2.58
CA ASN A 164 -17.88 -2.90 -1.92
C ASN A 164 -17.98 -2.32 -0.52
N LEU A 165 -17.39 -3.02 0.45
CA LEU A 165 -17.24 -2.55 1.80
C LEU A 165 -15.90 -1.81 1.92
N LYS A 166 -15.92 -0.65 2.56
CA LYS A 166 -14.74 0.15 2.88
C LYS A 166 -14.61 0.21 4.40
N LEU A 167 -13.49 -0.25 4.93
CA LEU A 167 -13.24 -0.35 6.36
C LEU A 167 -12.04 0.48 6.75
N LYS A 168 -12.22 1.34 7.73
CA LYS A 168 -11.13 2.02 8.44
C LYS A 168 -10.71 1.22 9.68
N VAL A 169 -9.58 1.56 10.26
CA VAL A 169 -9.11 0.95 11.51
C VAL A 169 -10.16 1.07 12.63
N ALA A 170 -10.89 2.19 12.67
CA ALA A 170 -11.98 2.38 13.64
C ALA A 170 -13.13 1.38 13.45
N ASP A 171 -13.45 1.05 12.20
CA ASP A 171 -14.50 0.09 11.87
C ASP A 171 -14.10 -1.33 12.30
N LEU A 172 -12.83 -1.73 12.06
CA LEU A 172 -12.31 -3.00 12.56
C LEU A 172 -12.36 -3.08 14.08
N LYS A 173 -12.02 -2.00 14.78
CA LYS A 173 -12.07 -1.95 16.26
C LYS A 173 -13.48 -2.13 16.83
N SER A 174 -14.52 -1.81 16.06
CA SER A 174 -15.93 -2.00 16.44
C SER A 174 -16.44 -3.43 16.21
N MET A 175 -15.67 -4.28 15.51
CA MET A 175 -16.02 -5.67 15.22
C MET A 175 -15.48 -6.62 16.30
N PRO A 176 -15.97 -7.89 16.37
CA PRO A 176 -15.42 -8.89 17.28
C PRO A 176 -13.92 -9.04 17.08
N ARG A 177 -13.17 -8.91 18.18
CA ARG A 177 -11.70 -8.94 18.15
C ARG A 177 -11.15 -10.33 18.42
N THR A 178 -10.13 -10.71 17.69
CA THR A 178 -9.36 -11.94 17.89
C THR A 178 -7.90 -11.59 18.07
N THR A 179 -7.23 -12.30 18.99
CA THR A 179 -5.79 -12.18 19.22
C THR A 179 -5.13 -13.51 18.92
N VAL A 180 -4.05 -13.47 18.16
CA VAL A 180 -3.25 -14.64 17.80
C VAL A 180 -1.79 -14.40 18.12
N THR A 181 -1.09 -15.42 18.61
CA THR A 181 0.35 -15.38 18.83
C THR A 181 1.02 -16.36 17.89
N VAL A 182 2.01 -15.90 17.17
CA VAL A 182 2.75 -16.69 16.17
C VAL A 182 4.24 -16.54 16.41
N HIS A 183 4.98 -17.63 16.22
CA HIS A 183 6.43 -17.57 16.26
C HIS A 183 6.99 -17.05 14.94
N ASN A 184 7.76 -15.98 14.96
CA ASN A 184 8.41 -15.45 13.78
C ASN A 184 9.83 -16.04 13.68
N GLU A 185 10.02 -16.97 12.78
CA GLU A 185 11.32 -17.63 12.54
C GLU A 185 12.44 -16.66 12.15
N HIS A 186 12.12 -15.52 11.60
CA HIS A 186 13.09 -14.51 11.18
C HIS A 186 13.60 -13.68 12.36
N SER A 187 12.69 -13.18 13.20
CA SER A 187 13.01 -12.41 14.41
C SER A 187 13.36 -13.32 15.61
N LYS A 188 13.08 -14.64 15.53
CA LYS A 188 13.19 -15.62 16.62
C LYS A 188 12.42 -15.20 17.86
N ALA A 189 11.30 -14.54 17.68
CA ALA A 189 10.44 -14.03 18.73
C ALA A 189 8.97 -14.34 18.46
N ASP A 190 8.19 -14.43 19.53
CA ASP A 190 6.74 -14.54 19.42
C ASP A 190 6.14 -13.16 19.21
N GLU A 191 5.31 -13.06 18.19
CA GLU A 191 4.60 -11.85 17.82
C GLU A 191 3.10 -12.05 18.06
N THR A 192 2.49 -11.13 18.81
CA THR A 192 1.05 -11.17 19.11
C THR A 192 0.33 -10.17 18.26
N TYR A 193 -0.54 -10.64 17.38
CA TYR A 193 -1.38 -9.81 16.51
C TYR A 193 -2.81 -9.78 17.03
N ALA A 194 -3.45 -8.59 17.01
CA ALA A 194 -4.87 -8.46 17.26
C ALA A 194 -5.57 -7.81 16.05
N GLY A 195 -6.77 -8.29 15.77
CA GLY A 195 -7.54 -7.87 14.61
C GLY A 195 -8.93 -8.50 14.59
N VAL A 196 -9.48 -8.66 13.41
CA VAL A 196 -10.79 -9.26 13.14
C VAL A 196 -10.59 -10.50 12.28
N ARG A 197 -11.34 -11.57 12.56
CA ARG A 197 -11.32 -12.76 11.69
C ARG A 197 -11.72 -12.39 10.26
N LEU A 198 -11.02 -12.94 9.29
CA LEU A 198 -11.35 -12.75 7.88
C LEU A 198 -12.78 -13.21 7.58
N ALA A 199 -13.23 -14.32 8.20
CA ALA A 199 -14.61 -14.80 8.11
C ALA A 199 -15.63 -13.72 8.53
N ASP A 200 -15.40 -13.02 9.64
CA ASP A 200 -16.32 -11.99 10.14
C ASP A 200 -16.38 -10.77 9.19
N VAL A 201 -15.24 -10.41 8.58
CA VAL A 201 -15.18 -9.35 7.56
C VAL A 201 -15.98 -9.74 6.32
N LEU A 202 -15.77 -10.96 5.81
CA LEU A 202 -16.45 -11.47 4.61
C LEU A 202 -17.92 -11.74 4.86
N GLY A 203 -18.31 -12.14 6.07
CA GLY A 203 -19.69 -12.35 6.49
C GLY A 203 -20.55 -11.08 6.33
N LYS A 204 -19.98 -9.87 6.49
CA LYS A 204 -20.69 -8.60 6.21
C LYS A 204 -21.11 -8.46 4.74
N LEU A 205 -20.42 -9.13 3.84
CA LEU A 205 -20.73 -9.17 2.41
C LEU A 205 -21.54 -10.41 2.01
N GLY A 206 -22.00 -11.20 2.98
CA GLY A 206 -22.81 -12.39 2.73
C GLY A 206 -22.00 -13.53 2.11
N ALA A 207 -20.71 -13.64 2.43
CA ALA A 207 -19.93 -14.80 2.04
C ALA A 207 -20.56 -16.09 2.58
N PRO A 208 -20.62 -17.17 1.77
CA PRO A 208 -21.16 -18.46 2.21
C PRO A 208 -20.15 -19.13 3.17
N LEU A 209 -20.42 -19.05 4.46
CA LEU A 209 -19.58 -19.58 5.54
C LEU A 209 -20.36 -20.61 6.37
N GLY A 210 -19.67 -21.42 7.15
CA GLY A 210 -20.25 -22.47 8.00
C GLY A 210 -21.02 -23.47 7.17
N HIS A 211 -22.30 -23.69 7.49
CA HIS A 211 -23.16 -24.64 6.78
C HIS A 211 -23.42 -24.31 5.32
N ASP A 212 -23.26 -23.04 4.92
CA ASP A 212 -23.46 -22.60 3.54
C ASP A 212 -22.22 -22.80 2.67
N LEU A 213 -21.07 -23.07 3.28
CA LEU A 213 -19.81 -23.35 2.58
C LEU A 213 -19.80 -24.79 2.07
N ARG A 214 -20.54 -25.03 0.99
CA ARG A 214 -20.68 -26.35 0.36
C ARG A 214 -20.87 -26.28 -1.14
N GLY A 215 -20.61 -27.38 -1.83
CA GLY A 215 -20.79 -27.49 -3.29
C GLY A 215 -19.94 -26.43 -4.01
N VAL A 216 -20.56 -25.59 -4.83
CA VAL A 216 -19.88 -24.56 -5.60
C VAL A 216 -19.18 -23.53 -4.70
N ALA A 217 -19.71 -23.24 -3.50
CA ALA A 217 -19.09 -22.29 -2.60
C ALA A 217 -17.67 -22.70 -2.15
N LEU A 218 -17.35 -24.00 -2.14
CA LEU A 218 -16.01 -24.50 -1.86
C LEU A 218 -14.97 -24.11 -2.92
N SER A 219 -15.41 -23.67 -4.11
CA SER A 219 -14.50 -23.08 -5.11
C SER A 219 -14.18 -21.60 -4.86
N GLY A 220 -14.72 -21.03 -3.77
CA GLY A 220 -14.45 -19.66 -3.34
C GLY A 220 -13.01 -19.49 -2.87
N TYR A 221 -12.42 -18.37 -3.23
CA TYR A 221 -11.09 -17.97 -2.80
C TYR A 221 -10.98 -16.45 -2.61
N ILE A 222 -10.11 -16.03 -1.73
CA ILE A 222 -9.87 -14.64 -1.40
C ILE A 222 -8.54 -14.21 -2.02
N VAL A 223 -8.55 -13.11 -2.76
CA VAL A 223 -7.35 -12.42 -3.24
C VAL A 223 -7.09 -11.26 -2.29
N ALA A 224 -5.98 -11.33 -1.59
CA ALA A 224 -5.51 -10.29 -0.68
C ALA A 224 -4.37 -9.51 -1.34
N THR A 225 -4.48 -8.18 -1.41
CA THR A 225 -3.51 -7.32 -2.09
C THR A 225 -2.96 -6.28 -1.14
N GLY A 226 -1.63 -6.16 -1.09
CA GLY A 226 -0.90 -5.10 -0.39
C GLY A 226 -0.71 -3.84 -1.24
N SER A 227 -0.39 -2.72 -0.61
CA SER A 227 -0.13 -1.45 -1.32
C SER A 227 1.11 -1.50 -2.23
N ASP A 228 2.04 -2.43 -1.94
CA ASP A 228 3.23 -2.70 -2.75
C ASP A 228 2.95 -3.63 -3.94
N GLY A 229 1.68 -4.05 -4.11
CA GLY A 229 1.27 -4.97 -5.13
C GLY A 229 1.49 -6.44 -4.82
N TYR A 230 1.94 -6.77 -3.63
CA TYR A 230 2.01 -8.15 -3.20
C TYR A 230 0.62 -8.78 -3.15
N VAL A 231 0.48 -9.98 -3.70
CA VAL A 231 -0.80 -10.69 -3.76
C VAL A 231 -0.66 -12.07 -3.13
N ALA A 232 -1.59 -12.41 -2.26
CA ALA A 232 -1.76 -13.76 -1.74
C ALA A 232 -3.17 -14.28 -2.00
N VAL A 233 -3.30 -15.58 -2.17
CA VAL A 233 -4.57 -16.27 -2.36
C VAL A 233 -4.80 -17.24 -1.22
N ILE A 234 -6.03 -17.20 -0.67
CA ILE A 234 -6.47 -18.05 0.42
C ILE A 234 -7.80 -18.68 0.00
N ALA A 235 -7.95 -19.99 0.16
CA ALA A 235 -9.23 -20.64 -0.07
C ALA A 235 -10.27 -20.14 0.95
N LEU A 236 -11.54 -19.99 0.54
CA LEU A 236 -12.59 -19.57 1.47
C LEU A 236 -12.73 -20.53 2.66
N ALA A 237 -12.50 -21.81 2.43
CA ALA A 237 -12.53 -22.83 3.48
C ALA A 237 -11.39 -22.67 4.52
N GLU A 238 -10.26 -22.08 4.16
CA GLU A 238 -9.18 -21.79 5.12
C GLU A 238 -9.52 -20.61 6.06
N ALA A 239 -10.42 -19.72 5.62
CA ALA A 239 -10.90 -18.62 6.45
C ALA A 239 -12.05 -19.02 7.38
N ASP A 240 -12.66 -20.18 7.16
CA ASP A 240 -13.83 -20.64 7.91
C ASP A 240 -13.41 -21.56 9.07
N PRO A 241 -13.70 -21.19 10.34
CA PRO A 241 -13.31 -21.99 11.50
C PRO A 241 -14.00 -23.37 11.60
N THR A 242 -15.03 -23.63 10.80
CA THR A 242 -15.67 -24.96 10.72
C THR A 242 -14.92 -25.95 9.82
N PHE A 243 -14.02 -25.45 8.96
CA PHE A 243 -13.21 -26.24 8.03
C PHE A 243 -11.72 -26.26 8.41
N HIS A 244 -11.25 -25.21 9.05
CA HIS A 244 -9.82 -25.02 9.31
C HIS A 244 -9.59 -24.61 10.77
N SER A 245 -8.62 -25.24 11.43
CA SER A 245 -8.32 -24.98 12.84
C SER A 245 -7.51 -23.69 13.08
N GLY A 246 -6.80 -23.24 12.05
CA GLY A 246 -6.03 -21.99 12.10
C GLY A 246 -6.89 -20.76 11.98
N GLU A 247 -6.33 -19.64 12.42
CA GLU A 247 -6.98 -18.34 12.32
C GLU A 247 -6.40 -17.54 11.16
N VAL A 248 -7.28 -16.97 10.35
CA VAL A 248 -6.93 -15.96 9.37
C VAL A 248 -7.53 -14.63 9.82
N ILE A 249 -6.69 -13.66 10.14
CA ILE A 249 -7.14 -12.37 10.68
C ILE A 249 -6.66 -11.18 9.84
N VAL A 250 -7.46 -10.14 9.82
CA VAL A 250 -7.07 -8.80 9.40
C VAL A 250 -6.62 -8.07 10.67
N ALA A 251 -5.31 -8.01 10.89
CA ALA A 251 -4.71 -7.38 12.06
C ALA A 251 -4.53 -5.87 11.85
N ASP A 252 -4.70 -5.10 12.91
CA ASP A 252 -4.42 -3.67 13.00
C ASP A 252 -3.43 -3.32 14.13
N THR A 253 -3.08 -4.31 14.97
CA THR A 253 -2.14 -4.15 16.08
C THR A 253 -1.17 -5.32 16.14
N MET A 254 0.05 -5.05 16.62
CA MET A 254 1.08 -6.04 16.93
C MET A 254 1.67 -5.71 18.30
N ASN A 255 1.77 -6.71 19.17
CA ASN A 255 2.28 -6.58 20.54
C ASN A 255 1.62 -5.44 21.34
N GLY A 256 0.30 -5.26 21.16
CA GLY A 256 -0.50 -4.23 21.82
C GLY A 256 -0.36 -2.81 21.27
N GLN A 257 0.44 -2.62 20.22
CA GLN A 257 0.63 -1.33 19.56
C GLN A 257 0.04 -1.35 18.13
N PRO A 258 -0.40 -0.20 17.60
CA PRO A 258 -0.76 -0.11 16.18
C PRO A 258 0.37 -0.62 15.29
N LEU A 259 0.02 -1.23 14.16
CA LEU A 259 1.01 -1.65 13.18
C LEU A 259 1.86 -0.46 12.71
N ASP A 260 3.14 -0.70 12.49
CA ASP A 260 4.07 0.31 11.98
C ASP A 260 3.81 0.62 10.48
N ALA A 261 4.42 1.68 9.97
CA ALA A 261 4.26 2.10 8.57
C ALA A 261 4.73 1.05 7.54
N LYS A 262 5.56 0.07 7.94
CA LYS A 262 6.02 -1.00 7.06
C LYS A 262 5.03 -2.15 6.95
N SER A 263 4.13 -2.29 7.91
CA SER A 263 3.19 -3.41 8.03
C SER A 263 1.73 -3.01 7.98
N GLY A 264 1.41 -1.78 8.41
CA GLY A 264 0.06 -1.27 8.61
C GLY A 264 -0.46 -0.33 7.53
N PRO A 265 -1.68 0.18 7.70
CA PRO A 265 -2.53 0.06 8.89
C PRO A 265 -3.23 -1.30 9.03
N PHE A 266 -3.26 -2.13 8.00
CA PHE A 266 -3.86 -3.47 7.99
C PHE A 266 -2.84 -4.50 7.53
N LYS A 267 -2.87 -5.66 8.14
CA LYS A 267 -2.03 -6.80 7.78
C LYS A 267 -2.86 -8.09 7.79
N LEU A 268 -2.72 -8.90 6.74
CA LEU A 268 -3.27 -10.25 6.76
C LEU A 268 -2.30 -11.18 7.48
N VAL A 269 -2.81 -11.95 8.44
CA VAL A 269 -2.05 -12.95 9.21
C VAL A 269 -2.74 -14.29 9.10
N VAL A 270 -1.99 -15.33 8.73
CA VAL A 270 -2.45 -16.72 8.59
C VAL A 270 -1.63 -17.56 9.57
N THR A 271 -2.26 -18.04 10.65
CA THR A 271 -1.52 -18.60 11.80
C THR A 271 -0.88 -19.95 11.56
N GLU A 272 -1.44 -20.81 10.70
CA GLU A 272 -0.90 -22.15 10.45
C GLU A 272 0.14 -22.22 9.33
N ASP A 273 0.43 -21.09 8.70
CA ASP A 273 1.50 -21.04 7.72
C ASP A 273 2.87 -21.18 8.42
N LYS A 274 3.60 -22.21 8.09
CA LYS A 274 4.98 -22.41 8.58
C LYS A 274 5.93 -21.25 8.17
N ARG A 275 5.55 -20.49 7.14
CA ARG A 275 6.27 -19.32 6.67
C ARG A 275 5.28 -18.21 6.38
N PRO A 276 5.57 -16.95 6.73
CA PRO A 276 4.65 -15.83 6.56
C PRO A 276 4.54 -15.36 5.09
N ALA A 277 4.62 -16.30 4.13
CA ALA A 277 4.62 -15.98 2.70
C ALA A 277 3.23 -15.56 2.18
N ARG A 278 2.15 -15.89 2.86
CA ARG A 278 0.80 -15.42 2.52
C ARG A 278 0.33 -14.27 3.42
N TRP A 279 1.20 -13.77 4.30
CA TRP A 279 0.89 -12.62 5.14
C TRP A 279 1.10 -11.34 4.34
N VAL A 280 0.02 -10.64 4.08
CA VAL A 280 0.07 -9.42 3.27
C VAL A 280 0.20 -8.20 4.18
N ARG A 281 1.30 -7.48 4.05
CA ARG A 281 1.54 -6.19 4.74
C ARG A 281 0.88 -5.05 3.97
N ASN A 282 0.58 -3.94 4.67
CA ASN A 282 -0.07 -2.78 4.06
C ASN A 282 -1.27 -3.21 3.20
N LEU A 283 -2.12 -4.08 3.76
CA LEU A 283 -3.26 -4.66 3.08
C LEU A 283 -4.24 -3.57 2.64
N VAL A 284 -4.55 -3.49 1.36
CA VAL A 284 -5.44 -2.47 0.77
C VAL A 284 -6.71 -3.05 0.17
N SER A 285 -6.70 -4.32 -0.23
CA SER A 285 -7.92 -4.97 -0.73
C SER A 285 -8.01 -6.45 -0.39
N LEU A 286 -9.25 -6.89 -0.22
CA LEU A 286 -9.68 -8.29 -0.10
C LEU A 286 -10.81 -8.51 -1.11
N GLU A 287 -10.63 -9.47 -2.00
CA GLU A 287 -11.62 -9.79 -3.02
C GLU A 287 -12.01 -11.26 -2.92
N LEU A 288 -13.24 -11.55 -2.49
CA LEU A 288 -13.81 -12.90 -2.53
C LEU A 288 -14.28 -13.20 -3.96
N LYS A 289 -13.70 -14.21 -4.57
CA LYS A 289 -13.97 -14.70 -5.92
C LYS A 289 -14.42 -16.16 -5.91
N SER A 290 -15.00 -16.62 -7.02
CA SER A 290 -15.31 -18.02 -7.28
C SER A 290 -14.55 -18.48 -8.52
N ALA A 291 -14.08 -19.73 -8.52
CA ALA A 291 -13.43 -20.34 -9.69
C ALA A 291 -14.45 -20.81 -10.74
N LYS A 292 -15.74 -20.69 -10.47
CA LYS A 292 -16.85 -21.06 -11.37
C LYS A 292 -17.77 -19.88 -11.62
#